data_d899fd84e85da20d9b3fc46a152fed54
#
_entry.id   d899fd84e85da20d9b3fc46a152fed54
#
_cell.length_a   1.000
_cell.length_b   1.000
_cell.length_c   1.000
_cell.angle_alpha   90.00
_cell.angle_beta   90.00
_cell.angle_gamma   90.00
#
_symmetry.space_group_name_H-M   'P 1'
#
loop_
_entity.id
_entity.type
_entity.pdbx_description
1 polymer ?
#
loop_
_entity_poly.entity_id
_entity_poly.type
_entity_poly.pdbx_seq_one_letter_code
_entity_poly.pdbx_strand_id
1 'polypeptide(L)'
;MAKKGSFEVKVGLAEMLKGGVIMDVMNAEQAKIAEDTGAVAVMALERIPSEIRKHGGISRASDPQMIKDIQSSVSIPVMAKVRIGHFAEAQILQALEVDFVDESEVLTPADEHNHIWKHDFKVPFVCGCRNLGEALRRVGEGAAMIRTKGEAGSGNIVEALSLIHI
;
A
#
# COMPACT_ATOMS: atom_id res chain seq x y z
N MET A 1 -7.36 -19.63 -17.37
CA MET A 1 -6.86 -18.34 -16.87
C MET A 1 -7.54 -18.03 -15.55
N ALA A 2 -6.78 -17.65 -14.52
CA ALA A 2 -7.36 -17.26 -13.23
C ALA A 2 -8.20 -15.99 -13.39
N LYS A 3 -9.34 -15.93 -12.69
CA LYS A 3 -10.28 -14.79 -12.79
C LYS A 3 -9.67 -13.57 -12.07
N LYS A 4 -9.57 -12.41 -12.74
CA LYS A 4 -9.10 -11.14 -12.15
C LYS A 4 -9.80 -10.89 -10.81
N GLY A 5 -9.03 -10.63 -9.75
CA GLY A 5 -9.52 -10.41 -8.39
C GLY A 5 -9.84 -11.68 -7.60
N SER A 6 -9.56 -12.88 -8.14
CA SER A 6 -9.65 -14.12 -7.37
C SER A 6 -8.56 -14.19 -6.30
N PHE A 7 -8.78 -15.02 -5.27
CA PHE A 7 -7.78 -15.27 -4.24
C PHE A 7 -6.42 -15.73 -4.82
N GLU A 8 -6.44 -16.61 -5.81
CA GLU A 8 -5.24 -17.12 -6.50
C GLU A 8 -4.43 -15.98 -7.15
N VAL A 9 -5.10 -15.02 -7.81
CA VAL A 9 -4.43 -13.85 -8.41
C VAL A 9 -3.83 -12.95 -7.33
N LYS A 10 -4.56 -12.70 -6.23
CA LYS A 10 -4.07 -11.89 -5.12
C LYS A 10 -2.85 -12.52 -4.44
N VAL A 11 -2.87 -13.84 -4.23
CA VAL A 11 -1.73 -14.60 -3.69
C VAL A 11 -0.54 -14.55 -4.66
N GLY A 12 -0.76 -14.77 -5.95
CA GLY A 12 0.30 -14.72 -6.97
C GLY A 12 1.00 -13.36 -7.03
N LEU A 13 0.22 -12.27 -6.95
CA LEU A 13 0.76 -10.91 -6.88
C LEU A 13 1.61 -10.70 -5.63
N ALA A 14 1.16 -11.15 -4.46
CA ALA A 14 1.92 -11.05 -3.21
C ALA A 14 3.23 -11.87 -3.26
N GLU A 15 3.19 -13.08 -3.82
CA GLU A 15 4.38 -13.93 -3.98
C GLU A 15 5.46 -13.30 -4.89
N MET A 16 5.05 -12.51 -5.91
CA MET A 16 6.00 -11.81 -6.79
C MET A 16 6.86 -10.80 -6.03
N LEU A 17 6.40 -10.28 -4.89
CA LEU A 17 7.11 -9.27 -4.09
C LEU A 17 8.07 -9.89 -3.07
N LYS A 18 8.05 -11.21 -2.90
CA LYS A 18 8.79 -11.91 -1.87
C LYS A 18 10.30 -11.77 -2.05
N GLY A 19 10.96 -11.36 -0.97
CA GLY A 19 12.42 -11.17 -0.95
C GLY A 19 12.91 -9.92 -1.68
N GLY A 20 12.02 -9.10 -2.23
CA GLY A 20 12.35 -7.87 -2.92
C GLY A 20 12.14 -6.60 -2.09
N VAL A 21 12.46 -5.46 -2.68
CA VAL A 21 12.31 -4.13 -2.09
C VAL A 21 11.19 -3.38 -2.82
N ILE A 22 10.30 -2.75 -2.05
CA ILE A 22 9.28 -1.82 -2.55
C ILE A 22 9.77 -0.40 -2.27
N MET A 23 9.88 0.44 -3.29
CA MET A 23 10.40 1.79 -3.16
C MET A 23 9.29 2.83 -3.22
N ASP A 24 9.25 3.74 -2.24
CA ASP A 24 8.41 4.93 -2.27
C ASP A 24 8.93 5.91 -3.34
N VAL A 25 8.06 6.35 -4.25
CA VAL A 25 8.41 7.25 -5.36
C VAL A 25 7.37 8.37 -5.51
N MET A 26 7.82 9.56 -5.89
CA MET A 26 6.98 10.75 -6.03
C MET A 26 6.71 11.16 -7.48
N ASN A 27 7.39 10.54 -8.44
CA ASN A 27 7.25 10.83 -9.87
C ASN A 27 7.77 9.68 -10.74
N ALA A 28 7.55 9.80 -12.04
CA ALA A 28 7.95 8.80 -13.04
C ALA A 28 9.48 8.59 -13.13
N GLU A 29 10.27 9.65 -12.94
CA GLU A 29 11.73 9.55 -12.97
C GLU A 29 12.25 8.70 -11.80
N GLN A 30 11.77 8.96 -10.58
CA GLN A 30 12.14 8.16 -9.42
C GLN A 30 11.68 6.70 -9.56
N ALA A 31 10.49 6.48 -10.14
CA ALA A 31 9.98 5.13 -10.39
C ALA A 31 10.90 4.36 -11.35
N LYS A 32 11.38 5.02 -12.41
CA LYS A 32 12.31 4.41 -13.35
C LYS A 32 13.66 4.08 -12.70
N ILE A 33 14.19 4.98 -11.88
CA ILE A 33 15.43 4.74 -11.12
C ILE A 33 15.24 3.52 -10.18
N ALA A 34 14.09 3.44 -9.49
CA ALA A 34 13.79 2.33 -8.59
C ALA A 34 13.76 0.99 -9.35
N GLU A 35 13.08 0.93 -10.50
CA GLU A 35 13.06 -0.25 -11.36
C GLU A 35 14.46 -0.64 -11.85
N ASP A 36 15.22 0.31 -12.38
CA ASP A 36 16.58 0.09 -12.91
C ASP A 36 17.55 -0.40 -11.82
N THR A 37 17.30 -0.07 -10.55
CA THR A 37 18.10 -0.54 -9.41
C THR A 37 17.59 -1.84 -8.77
N GLY A 38 16.54 -2.46 -9.34
CA GLY A 38 16.07 -3.78 -8.95
C GLY A 38 14.94 -3.80 -7.90
N ALA A 39 14.21 -2.70 -7.72
CA ALA A 39 12.97 -2.74 -6.96
C ALA A 39 11.96 -3.70 -7.61
N VAL A 40 11.22 -4.44 -6.79
CA VAL A 40 10.18 -5.38 -7.27
C VAL A 40 8.81 -4.74 -7.42
N ALA A 41 8.62 -3.56 -6.82
CA ALA A 41 7.44 -2.73 -6.96
C ALA A 41 7.76 -1.30 -6.52
N VAL A 42 6.93 -0.35 -6.92
CA VAL A 42 6.97 1.03 -6.43
C VAL A 42 5.67 1.41 -5.73
N MET A 43 5.78 2.30 -4.74
CA MET A 43 4.66 2.90 -4.02
C MET A 43 4.55 4.37 -4.41
N ALA A 44 3.49 4.73 -5.12
CA ALA A 44 3.22 6.10 -5.56
C ALA A 44 2.76 6.96 -4.37
N LEU A 45 3.48 8.03 -4.08
CA LEU A 45 3.24 8.98 -2.99
C LEU A 45 3.44 10.41 -3.47
N GLU A 46 2.55 11.34 -3.11
CA GLU A 46 2.81 12.78 -3.33
C GLU A 46 3.88 13.32 -2.40
N ARG A 47 3.92 12.81 -1.18
CA ARG A 47 4.89 13.19 -0.15
C ARG A 47 5.34 11.96 0.61
N ILE A 48 6.64 11.85 0.82
CA ILE A 48 7.19 10.77 1.64
C ILE A 48 6.82 10.98 3.13
N PRO A 49 6.75 9.92 3.94
CA PRO A 49 6.34 10.00 5.35
C PRO A 49 7.10 11.03 6.17
N SER A 50 8.39 11.24 5.90
CA SER A 50 9.21 12.23 6.60
C SER A 50 8.78 13.68 6.32
N GLU A 51 8.33 13.98 5.11
CA GLU A 51 7.81 15.30 4.73
C GLU A 51 6.44 15.55 5.32
N ILE A 52 5.57 14.54 5.35
CA ILE A 52 4.26 14.63 6.00
C ILE A 52 4.43 14.99 7.48
N ARG A 53 5.39 14.36 8.16
CA ARG A 53 5.67 14.67 9.57
C ARG A 53 6.22 16.08 9.80
N LYS A 54 7.04 16.59 8.86
CA LYS A 54 7.64 17.94 8.98
C LYS A 54 6.63 19.06 8.78
N HIS A 55 5.76 18.90 7.78
CA HIS A 55 4.91 20.00 7.34
C HIS A 55 3.48 19.93 7.90
N GLY A 56 3.09 18.78 8.46
CA GLY A 56 1.74 18.57 8.97
C GLY A 56 0.65 18.67 7.89
N GLY A 57 -0.56 18.95 8.31
CA GLY A 57 -1.70 19.12 7.42
C GLY A 57 -2.37 17.80 7.04
N ILE A 58 -3.41 17.89 6.18
CA ILE A 58 -4.15 16.73 5.69
C ILE A 58 -3.35 16.07 4.57
N SER A 59 -3.12 14.76 4.70
CA SER A 59 -2.51 13.92 3.67
C SER A 59 -3.57 12.99 3.09
N ARG A 60 -3.72 12.99 1.76
CA ARG A 60 -4.75 12.26 1.01
C ARG A 60 -4.11 11.28 0.05
N ALA A 61 -4.94 10.52 -0.66
CA ALA A 61 -4.51 9.73 -1.82
C ALA A 61 -3.86 10.63 -2.87
N SER A 62 -2.87 10.09 -3.56
CA SER A 62 -2.10 10.81 -4.58
C SER A 62 -2.95 11.16 -5.80
N ASP A 63 -2.53 12.19 -6.52
CA ASP A 63 -3.16 12.62 -7.77
C ASP A 63 -3.23 11.47 -8.78
N PRO A 64 -4.43 11.19 -9.35
CA PRO A 64 -4.60 10.13 -10.36
C PRO A 64 -3.70 10.27 -11.58
N GLN A 65 -3.36 11.49 -12.01
CA GLN A 65 -2.49 11.69 -13.17
C GLN A 65 -1.05 11.29 -12.84
N MET A 66 -0.56 11.66 -11.65
CA MET A 66 0.77 11.23 -11.18
C MET A 66 0.89 9.70 -11.13
N ILE A 67 -0.15 9.00 -10.65
CA ILE A 67 -0.17 7.54 -10.63
C ILE A 67 -0.09 6.96 -12.03
N LYS A 68 -0.85 7.50 -12.99
CA LYS A 68 -0.81 7.07 -14.41
C LYS A 68 0.57 7.32 -15.04
N ASP A 69 1.19 8.44 -14.74
CA ASP A 69 2.52 8.77 -15.24
C ASP A 69 3.56 7.77 -14.72
N ILE A 70 3.48 7.39 -13.45
CA ILE A 70 4.31 6.35 -12.86
C ILE A 70 4.02 4.98 -13.52
N GLN A 71 2.75 4.57 -13.65
CA GLN A 71 2.36 3.31 -14.28
C GLN A 71 2.88 3.19 -15.72
N SER A 72 2.89 4.30 -16.47
CA SER A 72 3.39 4.31 -17.85
C SER A 72 4.91 4.29 -17.97
N SER A 73 5.63 4.57 -16.89
CA SER A 73 7.10 4.67 -16.87
C SER A 73 7.81 3.37 -16.47
N VAL A 74 7.12 2.44 -15.81
CA VAL A 74 7.73 1.21 -15.28
C VAL A 74 6.94 -0.04 -15.71
N SER A 75 7.61 -1.18 -15.68
CA SER A 75 7.01 -2.50 -15.93
C SER A 75 6.72 -3.29 -14.65
N ILE A 76 7.29 -2.86 -13.53
CA ILE A 76 7.06 -3.45 -12.21
C ILE A 76 5.73 -2.96 -11.59
N PRO A 77 5.13 -3.72 -10.66
CA PRO A 77 3.89 -3.35 -10.00
C PRO A 77 3.91 -1.95 -9.38
N VAL A 78 2.80 -1.23 -9.56
CA VAL A 78 2.59 0.09 -8.94
C VAL A 78 1.54 0.00 -7.85
N MET A 79 1.91 0.38 -6.65
CA MET A 79 1.04 0.51 -5.48
C MET A 79 0.66 1.96 -5.26
N ALA A 80 -0.50 2.21 -4.69
CA ALA A 80 -0.90 3.55 -4.25
C ALA A 80 -1.66 3.51 -2.91
N LYS A 81 -1.55 4.60 -2.13
CA LYS A 81 -2.12 4.69 -0.79
C LYS A 81 -3.49 5.34 -0.79
N VAL A 82 -4.36 4.81 0.09
CA VAL A 82 -5.64 5.42 0.46
C VAL A 82 -5.69 5.67 1.95
N ARG A 83 -6.52 6.62 2.36
CA ARG A 83 -6.79 6.89 3.77
C ARG A 83 -7.57 5.74 4.39
N ILE A 84 -7.29 5.47 5.67
CA ILE A 84 -8.05 4.48 6.44
C ILE A 84 -9.54 4.80 6.39
N GLY A 85 -10.36 3.81 6.02
CA GLY A 85 -11.83 3.91 5.91
C GLY A 85 -12.36 4.61 4.65
N HIS A 86 -11.48 5.14 3.79
CA HIS A 86 -11.92 5.89 2.61
C HIS A 86 -12.15 5.00 1.39
N PHE A 87 -13.26 4.26 1.37
CA PHE A 87 -13.57 3.33 0.28
C PHE A 87 -13.65 3.99 -1.10
N ALA A 88 -14.07 5.26 -1.20
CA ALA A 88 -14.15 5.95 -2.48
C ALA A 88 -12.76 6.20 -3.10
N GLU A 89 -11.73 6.54 -2.30
CA GLU A 89 -10.35 6.59 -2.80
C GLU A 89 -9.90 5.22 -3.32
N ALA A 90 -10.24 4.15 -2.62
CA ALA A 90 -9.91 2.80 -3.07
C ALA A 90 -10.62 2.41 -4.38
N GLN A 91 -11.87 2.84 -4.57
CA GLN A 91 -12.59 2.65 -5.84
C GLN A 91 -11.92 3.40 -7.00
N ILE A 92 -11.43 4.62 -6.75
CA ILE A 92 -10.66 5.39 -7.75
C ILE A 92 -9.38 4.63 -8.11
N LEU A 93 -8.60 4.19 -7.12
CA LEU A 93 -7.36 3.44 -7.39
C LEU A 93 -7.64 2.12 -8.11
N GLN A 94 -8.70 1.40 -7.76
CA GLN A 94 -9.09 0.21 -8.51
C GLN A 94 -9.47 0.53 -9.96
N ALA A 95 -10.13 1.66 -10.21
CA ALA A 95 -10.46 2.11 -11.57
C ALA A 95 -9.23 2.56 -12.38
N LEU A 96 -8.19 3.04 -11.70
CA LEU A 96 -6.87 3.33 -12.29
C LEU A 96 -6.05 2.06 -12.55
N GLU A 97 -6.57 0.89 -12.15
CA GLU A 97 -5.91 -0.41 -12.31
C GLU A 97 -4.53 -0.50 -11.64
N VAL A 98 -4.35 0.14 -10.48
CA VAL A 98 -3.14 -0.10 -9.67
C VAL A 98 -3.06 -1.57 -9.27
N ASP A 99 -1.85 -2.08 -9.10
CA ASP A 99 -1.63 -3.49 -8.77
C ASP A 99 -1.95 -3.82 -7.31
N PHE A 100 -1.75 -2.85 -6.39
CA PHE A 100 -2.09 -2.96 -4.97
C PHE A 100 -2.59 -1.63 -4.43
N VAL A 101 -3.51 -1.70 -3.48
CA VAL A 101 -3.95 -0.55 -2.68
C VAL A 101 -3.39 -0.70 -1.27
N ASP A 102 -2.71 0.33 -0.77
CA ASP A 102 -2.24 0.40 0.61
C ASP A 102 -3.18 1.29 1.44
N GLU A 103 -4.00 0.68 2.28
CA GLU A 103 -4.80 1.40 3.27
C GLU A 103 -3.89 1.80 4.43
N SER A 104 -3.47 3.06 4.44
CA SER A 104 -2.25 3.47 5.12
C SER A 104 -2.48 4.46 6.25
N GLU A 105 -1.88 4.16 7.39
CA GLU A 105 -1.77 5.01 8.58
C GLU A 105 -0.88 6.26 8.35
N VAL A 106 -0.14 6.33 7.25
CA VAL A 106 0.67 7.51 6.87
C VAL A 106 -0.22 8.67 6.44
N LEU A 107 -1.35 8.37 5.82
CA LEU A 107 -2.33 9.38 5.41
C LEU A 107 -3.27 9.72 6.57
N THR A 108 -3.89 10.89 6.48
CA THR A 108 -4.90 11.32 7.47
C THR A 108 -6.10 10.36 7.42
N PRO A 109 -6.46 9.67 8.50
CA PRO A 109 -7.61 8.77 8.50
C PRO A 109 -8.89 9.48 8.09
N ALA A 110 -9.72 8.83 7.29
CA ALA A 110 -11.09 9.27 7.02
C ALA A 110 -12.08 8.70 8.04
N ASP A 111 -11.76 7.53 8.59
CA ASP A 111 -12.48 6.90 9.69
C ASP A 111 -11.46 6.32 10.68
N GLU A 112 -11.55 6.71 11.95
CA GLU A 112 -10.60 6.26 12.99
C GLU A 112 -10.94 4.87 13.53
N HIS A 113 -12.16 4.39 13.31
CA HIS A 113 -12.66 3.15 13.89
C HIS A 113 -12.80 2.01 12.89
N ASN A 114 -13.13 2.33 11.63
CA ASN A 114 -13.45 1.34 10.62
C ASN A 114 -12.48 1.42 9.45
N HIS A 115 -11.94 0.27 9.09
CA HIS A 115 -11.18 0.09 7.86
C HIS A 115 -12.10 -0.29 6.70
N ILE A 116 -11.59 -0.15 5.48
CA ILE A 116 -12.29 -0.54 4.27
C ILE A 116 -12.58 -2.04 4.29
N TRP A 117 -13.80 -2.44 3.90
CA TRP A 117 -14.14 -3.85 3.67
C TRP A 117 -13.57 -4.30 2.32
N LYS A 118 -12.44 -4.99 2.35
CA LYS A 118 -11.59 -5.28 1.18
C LYS A 118 -12.09 -6.43 0.32
N HIS A 119 -13.02 -7.23 0.85
CA HIS A 119 -13.66 -8.30 0.08
C HIS A 119 -14.49 -7.79 -1.11
N ASP A 120 -14.93 -6.53 -1.08
CA ASP A 120 -15.68 -5.90 -2.18
C ASP A 120 -14.79 -5.49 -3.35
N PHE A 121 -13.47 -5.58 -3.20
CA PHE A 121 -12.49 -5.13 -4.19
C PHE A 121 -11.80 -6.30 -4.89
N LYS A 122 -11.50 -6.10 -6.18
CA LYS A 122 -10.71 -7.04 -6.98
C LYS A 122 -9.21 -6.84 -6.81
N VAL A 123 -8.78 -5.61 -6.52
CA VAL A 123 -7.40 -5.26 -6.24
C VAL A 123 -6.99 -5.78 -4.86
N PRO A 124 -5.78 -6.35 -4.68
CA PRO A 124 -5.28 -6.74 -3.37
C PRO A 124 -4.93 -5.52 -2.51
N PHE A 125 -5.19 -5.64 -1.20
CA PHE A 125 -4.87 -4.61 -0.22
C PHE A 125 -3.68 -4.98 0.63
N VAL A 126 -2.87 -3.96 0.94
CA VAL A 126 -1.82 -3.97 1.96
C VAL A 126 -2.29 -3.11 3.12
N CYS A 127 -2.04 -3.54 4.35
CA CYS A 127 -2.37 -2.77 5.55
C CYS A 127 -1.22 -2.83 6.56
N GLY A 128 -0.98 -1.73 7.27
CA GLY A 128 -0.13 -1.72 8.44
C GLY A 128 -0.82 -2.31 9.66
N CYS A 129 -0.07 -2.93 10.56
CA CYS A 129 -0.55 -3.33 11.87
C CYS A 129 0.58 -3.21 12.92
N ARG A 130 0.20 -2.89 14.16
CA ARG A 130 1.13 -2.69 15.28
C ARG A 130 1.18 -3.90 16.20
N ASN A 131 0.18 -4.77 16.14
CA ASN A 131 0.04 -5.95 16.96
C ASN A 131 -0.78 -7.04 16.26
N LEU A 132 -0.77 -8.25 16.82
CA LEU A 132 -1.48 -9.40 16.26
C LEU A 132 -2.99 -9.16 16.12
N GLY A 133 -3.63 -8.51 17.08
CA GLY A 133 -5.06 -8.23 17.03
C GLY A 133 -5.44 -7.34 15.84
N GLU A 134 -4.63 -6.32 15.54
CA GLU A 134 -4.79 -5.50 14.33
C GLU A 134 -4.57 -6.34 13.06
N ALA A 135 -3.52 -7.16 13.02
CA ALA A 135 -3.24 -8.03 11.88
C ALA A 135 -4.42 -8.97 11.58
N LEU A 136 -4.96 -9.63 12.60
CA LEU A 136 -6.09 -10.54 12.46
C LEU A 136 -7.34 -9.80 11.94
N ARG A 137 -7.60 -8.58 12.42
CA ARG A 137 -8.72 -7.77 11.90
C ARG A 137 -8.51 -7.40 10.44
N ARG A 138 -7.31 -6.96 10.05
CA ARG A 138 -6.98 -6.63 8.63
C ARG A 138 -7.16 -7.84 7.72
N VAL A 139 -6.68 -9.00 8.13
CA VAL A 139 -6.88 -10.27 7.40
C VAL A 139 -8.37 -10.62 7.31
N GLY A 140 -9.11 -10.51 8.42
CA GLY A 140 -10.56 -10.72 8.44
C GLY A 140 -11.33 -9.79 7.50
N GLU A 141 -10.88 -8.56 7.32
CA GLU A 141 -11.43 -7.59 6.38
C GLU A 141 -11.02 -7.86 4.92
N GLY A 142 -10.11 -8.79 4.66
CA GLY A 142 -9.68 -9.18 3.32
C GLY A 142 -8.35 -8.59 2.87
N ALA A 143 -7.48 -8.12 3.78
CA ALA A 143 -6.13 -7.73 3.42
C ALA A 143 -5.34 -8.92 2.87
N ALA A 144 -4.62 -8.72 1.77
CA ALA A 144 -3.76 -9.72 1.14
C ALA A 144 -2.33 -9.69 1.68
N MET A 145 -1.90 -8.55 2.22
CA MET A 145 -0.57 -8.34 2.78
C MET A 145 -0.64 -7.48 4.04
N ILE A 146 0.31 -7.74 4.95
CA ILE A 146 0.45 -6.99 6.19
C ILE A 146 1.85 -6.38 6.27
N ARG A 147 1.91 -5.09 6.61
CA ARG A 147 3.15 -4.42 7.03
C ARG A 147 3.28 -4.57 8.55
N THR A 148 4.29 -5.29 8.99
CA THR A 148 4.43 -5.73 10.38
C THR A 148 4.66 -4.62 11.40
N LYS A 149 5.12 -3.43 10.98
CA LYS A 149 5.41 -2.33 11.89
C LYS A 149 4.21 -1.41 12.14
N GLY A 150 3.42 -1.12 11.10
CA GLY A 150 2.26 -0.25 11.16
C GLY A 150 2.54 1.22 11.52
N GLU A 151 3.80 1.64 11.51
CA GLU A 151 4.23 3.02 11.73
C GLU A 151 5.05 3.54 10.55
N ALA A 152 4.90 4.82 10.24
CA ALA A 152 5.68 5.47 9.19
C ALA A 152 7.11 5.75 9.66
N GLY A 153 8.10 5.43 8.82
CA GLY A 153 9.51 5.71 9.08
C GLY A 153 10.20 4.73 10.01
N SER A 154 11.25 5.18 10.69
CA SER A 154 12.16 4.36 11.50
C SER A 154 11.69 4.11 12.94
N GLY A 155 10.41 3.89 13.22
CA GLY A 155 9.89 3.61 14.54
C GLY A 155 10.51 2.36 15.23
N ASN A 156 9.94 1.94 16.32
CA ASN A 156 10.49 0.83 17.14
C ASN A 156 10.47 -0.51 16.39
N ILE A 157 11.63 -1.02 16.03
CA ILE A 157 11.78 -2.31 15.31
C ILE A 157 11.35 -3.51 16.15
N VAL A 158 11.34 -3.38 17.48
CA VAL A 158 10.91 -4.45 18.40
C VAL A 158 9.44 -4.80 18.18
N GLU A 159 8.60 -3.83 17.88
CA GLU A 159 7.17 -4.05 17.55
C GLU A 159 7.02 -4.92 16.29
N ALA A 160 7.83 -4.66 15.26
CA ALA A 160 7.82 -5.48 14.06
C ALA A 160 8.26 -6.93 14.34
N LEU A 161 9.27 -7.11 15.17
CA LEU A 161 9.76 -8.44 15.56
C LEU A 161 8.73 -9.20 16.40
N SER A 162 7.96 -8.53 17.25
CA SER A 162 6.92 -9.17 18.06
C SER A 162 5.83 -9.83 17.21
N LEU A 163 5.52 -9.27 16.03
CA LEU A 163 4.56 -9.85 15.09
C LEU A 163 5.09 -11.09 14.34
N ILE A 164 6.40 -11.22 14.19
CA ILE A 164 7.04 -12.33 13.49
C ILE A 164 7.14 -13.58 14.39
N HIS A 165 7.18 -13.38 15.70
CA HIS A 165 7.40 -14.46 16.67
C HIS A 165 6.10 -15.03 17.28
N ILE A 166 4.96 -14.77 16.68
CA ILE A 166 3.65 -15.27 17.15
C ILE A 166 3.28 -16.57 16.46
#